data_328703f52e18cc33d8d02c543d66e411
#
_entry.id   328703f52e18cc33d8d02c543d66e411
#
_cell.length_a   1.000
_cell.length_b   1.000
_cell.length_c   1.000
_cell.angle_alpha   90.00
_cell.angle_beta   90.00
_cell.angle_gamma   90.00
#
_symmetry.space_group_name_H-M   'P 1'
#
loop_
_entity.id
_entity.type
_entity.pdbx_description
1 polymer ?
#
loop_
_entity_poly.entity_id
_entity_poly.type
_entity_poly.pdbx_seq_one_letter_code
_entity_poly.pdbx_strand_id
1 'polypeptide(L)'
;GKVTVDTSTYNLLKSCTELSRLTDGAFDITLGNISDMWGFGTENPPMPDSDELKKSAGKHSYRNIEFDDENTSVCFTDGGFSLDLGAAAKGYAMDMLDSYLRKSGVTSAVVDFGGSILTIGKDNGNSRRISITADETNTLVGTLTVDEGYIATSNGANRYVEHNGKKYIHIIDPSTAYPADSGIKSCTVYSASGLISDALSTAFFVMGEEKTAEFYEKYNIAEYIITRNDGTVSVSDGISADFKAS
;
A
#
# COMPACT_ATOMS: atom_id res chain seq x y z
N GLY A 1 16.09 -14.22 15.85
CA GLY A 1 17.21 -13.55 16.54
C GLY A 1 17.04 -12.04 16.51
N LYS A 2 17.72 -11.33 17.42
CA LYS A 2 17.69 -9.86 17.52
C LYS A 2 18.69 -9.23 16.52
N VAL A 3 18.25 -8.24 15.75
CA VAL A 3 19.07 -7.56 14.74
C VAL A 3 19.00 -6.06 15.00
N THR A 4 20.15 -5.39 15.13
CA THR A 4 20.24 -3.94 15.17
C THR A 4 20.19 -3.41 13.74
N VAL A 5 19.36 -2.40 13.52
CA VAL A 5 19.18 -1.74 12.23
C VAL A 5 19.41 -0.24 12.37
N ASP A 6 19.55 0.48 11.25
CA ASP A 6 19.59 1.94 11.31
C ASP A 6 18.24 2.53 11.75
N THR A 7 18.27 3.77 12.26
CA THR A 7 17.09 4.45 12.80
C THR A 7 15.97 4.59 11.76
N SER A 8 16.31 4.79 10.48
CA SER A 8 15.31 4.94 9.41
C SER A 8 14.57 3.63 9.18
N THR A 9 15.30 2.52 9.05
CA THR A 9 14.74 1.17 8.93
C THR A 9 13.91 0.80 10.15
N TYR A 10 14.42 1.10 11.36
CA TYR A 10 13.69 0.87 12.61
C TYR A 10 12.34 1.57 12.63
N ASN A 11 12.31 2.86 12.31
CA ASN A 11 11.09 3.67 12.28
C ASN A 11 10.11 3.17 11.20
N LEU A 12 10.61 2.81 10.02
CA LEU A 12 9.78 2.24 8.96
C LEU A 12 9.09 0.95 9.43
N LEU A 13 9.85 -0.01 9.98
CA LEU A 13 9.31 -1.28 10.46
C LEU A 13 8.28 -1.08 11.57
N LYS A 14 8.56 -0.16 12.51
CA LYS A 14 7.66 0.17 13.62
C LYS A 14 6.35 0.78 13.09
N SER A 15 6.44 1.73 12.15
CA SER A 15 5.26 2.34 11.53
C SER A 15 4.46 1.33 10.70
N CYS A 16 5.12 0.45 9.94
CA CYS A 16 4.44 -0.62 9.23
C CYS A 16 3.70 -1.58 10.17
N THR A 17 4.34 -1.98 11.29
CA THR A 17 3.70 -2.84 12.30
C THR A 17 2.48 -2.18 12.92
N GLU A 18 2.52 -0.86 13.17
CA GLU A 18 1.37 -0.13 13.66
C GLU A 18 0.25 -0.07 12.62
N LEU A 19 0.56 0.17 11.34
CA LEU A 19 -0.43 0.13 10.26
C LEU A 19 -1.03 -1.28 10.08
N SER A 20 -0.21 -2.33 10.24
CA SER A 20 -0.71 -3.72 10.26
C SER A 20 -1.71 -3.93 11.41
N ARG A 21 -1.43 -3.37 12.60
CA ARG A 21 -2.33 -3.44 13.74
C ARG A 21 -3.64 -2.68 13.50
N LEU A 22 -3.57 -1.47 12.93
CA LEU A 22 -4.75 -0.65 12.64
C LEU A 22 -5.67 -1.31 11.61
N THR A 23 -5.11 -2.00 10.63
CA THR A 23 -5.84 -2.68 9.54
C THR A 23 -6.20 -4.13 9.88
N ASP A 24 -6.02 -4.55 11.15
CA ASP A 24 -6.22 -5.92 11.63
C ASP A 24 -5.52 -6.97 10.74
N GLY A 25 -4.33 -6.62 10.26
CA GLY A 25 -3.48 -7.47 9.44
C GLY A 25 -3.83 -7.51 7.95
N ALA A 26 -4.75 -6.70 7.45
CA ALA A 26 -5.00 -6.59 6.00
C ALA A 26 -3.79 -6.01 5.24
N PHE A 27 -3.01 -5.17 5.90
CA PHE A 27 -1.63 -4.85 5.53
C PHE A 27 -0.69 -5.60 6.50
N ASP A 28 0.19 -6.44 5.99
CA ASP A 28 1.17 -7.15 6.80
C ASP A 28 2.50 -7.28 6.05
N ILE A 29 3.57 -6.77 6.66
CA ILE A 29 4.91 -6.78 6.06
C ILE A 29 5.62 -8.14 6.21
N THR A 30 5.03 -9.12 6.85
CA THR A 30 5.65 -10.44 7.10
C THR A 30 5.34 -11.48 6.01
N LEU A 31 4.89 -11.03 4.84
CA LEU A 31 4.45 -11.87 3.73
C LEU A 31 5.56 -12.24 2.74
N GLY A 32 6.83 -11.91 3.00
CA GLY A 32 7.91 -12.10 2.04
C GLY A 32 8.01 -13.54 1.52
N ASN A 33 7.99 -14.54 2.41
CA ASN A 33 8.02 -15.95 1.99
C ASN A 33 6.82 -16.32 1.11
N ILE A 34 5.64 -15.76 1.37
CA ILE A 34 4.43 -16.02 0.57
C ILE A 34 4.56 -15.37 -0.80
N SER A 35 5.06 -14.12 -0.86
CA SER A 35 5.37 -13.43 -2.12
C SER A 35 6.38 -14.22 -2.95
N ASP A 36 7.42 -14.78 -2.32
CA ASP A 36 8.44 -15.61 -2.97
C ASP A 36 7.84 -16.92 -3.52
N MET A 37 6.95 -17.58 -2.77
CA MET A 37 6.26 -18.80 -3.23
C MET A 37 5.39 -18.54 -4.46
N TRP A 38 4.74 -17.38 -4.55
CA TRP A 38 3.99 -16.97 -5.72
C TRP A 38 4.87 -16.58 -6.91
N GLY A 39 6.15 -16.23 -6.64
CA GLY A 39 7.13 -15.90 -7.67
C GLY A 39 6.79 -14.65 -8.47
N PHE A 40 6.10 -13.67 -7.89
CA PHE A 40 5.77 -12.43 -8.57
C PHE A 40 7.04 -11.72 -9.08
N GLY A 41 7.08 -11.46 -10.40
CA GLY A 41 8.23 -10.85 -11.08
C GLY A 41 9.26 -11.85 -11.61
N THR A 42 9.04 -13.15 -11.46
CA THR A 42 9.80 -14.19 -12.17
C THR A 42 9.07 -14.62 -13.44
N GLU A 43 9.81 -15.15 -14.40
CA GLU A 43 9.22 -15.66 -15.65
C GLU A 43 8.64 -17.07 -15.42
N ASN A 44 7.33 -17.23 -15.67
CA ASN A 44 6.60 -18.50 -15.57
C ASN A 44 6.81 -19.25 -14.23
N PRO A 45 6.56 -18.66 -13.08
CA PRO A 45 6.70 -19.35 -11.81
C PRO A 45 5.73 -20.54 -11.73
N PRO A 46 6.08 -21.62 -11.04
CA PRO A 46 5.14 -22.71 -10.79
C PRO A 46 3.99 -22.23 -9.89
N MET A 47 2.82 -22.86 -10.03
CA MET A 47 1.72 -22.65 -9.08
C MET A 47 2.18 -23.09 -7.68
N PRO A 48 2.07 -22.24 -6.64
CA PRO A 48 2.43 -22.64 -5.29
C PRO A 48 1.62 -23.84 -4.81
N ASP A 49 2.26 -24.70 -4.02
CA ASP A 49 1.56 -25.80 -3.34
C ASP A 49 0.58 -25.26 -2.30
N SER A 50 -0.67 -25.73 -2.32
CA SER A 50 -1.73 -25.21 -1.47
C SER A 50 -1.51 -25.52 0.02
N ASP A 51 -0.85 -26.64 0.34
CA ASP A 51 -0.62 -27.03 1.74
C ASP A 51 0.58 -26.25 2.30
N GLU A 52 1.57 -25.95 1.44
CA GLU A 52 2.68 -25.06 1.81
C GLU A 52 2.21 -23.62 2.02
N LEU A 53 1.31 -23.09 1.18
CA LEU A 53 0.69 -21.77 1.37
C LEU A 53 -0.07 -21.70 2.69
N LYS A 54 -0.94 -22.68 2.98
CA LYS A 54 -1.68 -22.74 4.25
C LYS A 54 -0.77 -22.81 5.45
N LYS A 55 0.31 -23.59 5.36
CA LYS A 55 1.30 -23.71 6.42
C LYS A 55 2.07 -22.40 6.63
N SER A 56 2.36 -21.68 5.57
CA SER A 56 3.00 -20.35 5.62
C SER A 56 2.05 -19.29 6.16
N ALA A 57 0.79 -19.29 5.74
CA ALA A 57 -0.25 -18.39 6.26
C ALA A 57 -0.41 -18.48 7.79
N GLY A 58 -0.21 -19.66 8.38
CA GLY A 58 -0.27 -19.84 9.83
C GLY A 58 0.97 -19.36 10.60
N LYS A 59 2.03 -18.94 9.91
CA LYS A 59 3.31 -18.57 10.54
C LYS A 59 3.62 -17.08 10.48
N HIS A 60 3.20 -16.38 9.40
CA HIS A 60 3.43 -14.96 9.30
C HIS A 60 2.54 -14.21 10.28
N SER A 61 3.04 -13.15 10.88
CA SER A 61 2.24 -12.19 11.65
C SER A 61 3.10 -11.01 12.05
N TYR A 62 2.62 -9.81 11.79
CA TYR A 62 3.21 -8.58 12.33
C TYR A 62 3.32 -8.59 13.86
N ARG A 63 2.50 -9.40 14.57
CA ARG A 63 2.53 -9.58 16.03
C ARG A 63 3.79 -10.27 16.52
N ASN A 64 4.51 -10.96 15.62
CA ASN A 64 5.77 -11.64 15.92
C ASN A 64 7.00 -10.73 15.75
N ILE A 65 6.79 -9.43 15.54
CA ILE A 65 7.86 -8.44 15.48
C ILE A 65 7.92 -7.68 16.80
N GLU A 66 9.03 -7.80 17.51
CA GLU A 66 9.30 -7.07 18.75
C GLU A 66 10.35 -5.97 18.50
N PHE A 67 10.16 -4.83 19.15
CA PHE A 67 11.02 -3.65 19.03
C PHE A 67 11.72 -3.36 20.35
N ASP A 68 13.00 -3.05 20.26
CA ASP A 68 13.82 -2.56 21.39
C ASP A 68 14.25 -1.12 21.07
N ASP A 69 13.54 -0.18 21.66
CA ASP A 69 13.76 1.26 21.44
C ASP A 69 15.14 1.74 21.94
N GLU A 70 15.70 1.10 22.99
CA GLU A 70 17.01 1.49 23.56
C GLU A 70 18.16 1.14 22.62
N ASN A 71 18.08 0.00 21.94
CA ASN A 71 19.16 -0.52 21.11
C ASN A 71 18.87 -0.41 19.60
N THR A 72 17.76 0.22 19.20
CA THR A 72 17.32 0.33 17.81
C THR A 72 17.37 -1.04 17.12
N SER A 73 16.78 -2.05 17.76
CA SER A 73 16.85 -3.41 17.26
C SER A 73 15.49 -4.08 17.20
N VAL A 74 15.38 -5.02 16.27
CA VAL A 74 14.16 -5.76 15.95
C VAL A 74 14.40 -7.24 16.19
N CYS A 75 13.44 -7.92 16.79
CA CYS A 75 13.46 -9.36 17.03
C CYS A 75 12.21 -10.00 16.42
N PHE A 76 12.39 -11.16 15.81
CA PHE A 76 11.28 -12.01 15.41
C PHE A 76 11.12 -13.12 16.44
N THR A 77 9.96 -13.14 17.10
CA THR A 77 9.66 -14.11 18.19
C THR A 77 9.32 -15.50 17.66
N ASP A 78 8.79 -15.57 16.43
CA ASP A 78 8.59 -16.82 15.71
C ASP A 78 9.40 -16.79 14.41
N GLY A 79 10.03 -17.89 14.07
CA GLY A 79 10.84 -18.02 12.87
C GLY A 79 10.02 -18.54 11.69
N GLY A 80 10.47 -18.20 10.47
CA GLY A 80 9.93 -18.81 9.25
C GLY A 80 9.15 -17.87 8.35
N PHE A 81 9.26 -16.56 8.56
CA PHE A 81 8.79 -15.54 7.62
C PHE A 81 9.94 -14.60 7.24
N SER A 82 9.78 -13.92 6.13
CA SER A 82 10.61 -12.80 5.68
C SER A 82 9.76 -11.54 5.50
N LEU A 83 10.41 -10.38 5.52
CA LEU A 83 9.72 -9.11 5.35
C LEU A 83 9.59 -8.78 3.86
N ASP A 84 8.40 -8.29 3.48
CA ASP A 84 8.13 -7.64 2.21
C ASP A 84 7.64 -6.21 2.47
N LEU A 85 8.41 -5.23 2.04
CA LEU A 85 8.11 -3.82 2.19
C LEU A 85 7.58 -3.18 0.90
N GLY A 86 7.22 -4.00 -0.09
CA GLY A 86 6.78 -3.53 -1.42
C GLY A 86 5.58 -2.57 -1.39
N ALA A 87 4.70 -2.72 -0.40
CA ALA A 87 3.52 -1.87 -0.20
C ALA A 87 3.75 -0.68 0.77
N ALA A 88 5.01 -0.37 1.11
CA ALA A 88 5.34 0.69 2.07
C ALA A 88 6.57 1.51 1.67
N ALA A 89 7.53 0.88 0.99
CA ALA A 89 8.84 1.46 0.75
C ALA A 89 8.79 2.70 -0.15
N LYS A 90 7.93 2.72 -1.17
CA LYS A 90 7.77 3.90 -2.05
C LYS A 90 7.18 5.08 -1.28
N GLY A 91 6.14 4.82 -0.50
CA GLY A 91 5.51 5.83 0.34
C GLY A 91 6.48 6.43 1.36
N TYR A 92 7.24 5.59 2.04
CA TYR A 92 8.27 6.05 2.99
C TYR A 92 9.39 6.85 2.31
N ALA A 93 9.83 6.43 1.12
CA ALA A 93 10.82 7.18 0.35
C ALA A 93 10.30 8.57 -0.06
N MET A 94 9.01 8.69 -0.38
CA MET A 94 8.38 10.00 -0.64
C MET A 94 8.33 10.88 0.61
N ASP A 95 8.04 10.35 1.81
CA ASP A 95 8.09 11.11 3.06
C ASP A 95 9.52 11.66 3.32
N MET A 96 10.54 10.84 3.08
CA MET A 96 11.94 11.27 3.19
C MET A 96 12.29 12.35 2.16
N LEU A 97 11.86 12.17 0.92
CA LEU A 97 12.10 13.13 -0.16
C LEU A 97 11.39 14.46 0.09
N ASP A 98 10.13 14.44 0.56
CA ASP A 98 9.40 15.66 0.92
C ASP A 98 10.16 16.47 1.98
N SER A 99 10.59 15.78 3.05
CA SER A 99 11.40 16.40 4.10
C SER A 99 12.69 17.03 3.54
N TYR A 100 13.37 16.35 2.65
CA TYR A 100 14.58 16.86 2.00
C TYR A 100 14.30 18.07 1.10
N LEU A 101 13.28 18.00 0.25
CA LEU A 101 12.90 19.06 -0.68
C LEU A 101 12.48 20.33 0.07
N ARG A 102 11.64 20.20 1.12
CA ARG A 102 11.21 21.35 1.94
C ARG A 102 12.39 21.99 2.68
N LYS A 103 13.29 21.19 3.24
CA LYS A 103 14.54 21.71 3.86
C LYS A 103 15.46 22.41 2.86
N SER A 104 15.39 22.02 1.59
CA SER A 104 16.13 22.67 0.49
C SER A 104 15.44 23.89 -0.08
N GLY A 105 14.31 24.33 0.51
CA GLY A 105 13.58 25.54 0.09
C GLY A 105 12.57 25.31 -1.05
N VAL A 106 12.27 24.07 -1.41
CA VAL A 106 11.24 23.77 -2.43
C VAL A 106 9.86 24.01 -1.83
N THR A 107 9.09 24.86 -2.46
CA THR A 107 7.73 25.23 -2.03
C THR A 107 6.65 24.78 -3.02
N SER A 108 7.02 24.25 -4.17
CA SER A 108 6.10 23.77 -5.20
C SER A 108 6.78 22.68 -6.03
N ALA A 109 6.22 21.45 -5.99
CA ALA A 109 6.71 20.31 -6.77
C ALA A 109 5.62 19.26 -6.97
N VAL A 110 5.80 18.43 -7.99
CA VAL A 110 5.14 17.12 -8.15
C VAL A 110 6.23 16.10 -8.41
N VAL A 111 6.18 14.99 -7.69
CA VAL A 111 7.08 13.85 -7.89
C VAL A 111 6.24 12.60 -8.08
N ASP A 112 6.52 11.84 -9.14
CA ASP A 112 5.85 10.58 -9.45
C ASP A 112 6.83 9.42 -9.37
N PHE A 113 6.54 8.45 -8.52
CA PHE A 113 7.27 7.20 -8.34
C PHE A 113 6.53 6.00 -8.99
N GLY A 114 5.90 6.22 -10.14
CA GLY A 114 5.19 5.15 -10.84
C GLY A 114 3.89 4.76 -10.14
N GLY A 115 2.95 5.70 -10.01
CA GLY A 115 1.64 5.51 -9.38
C GLY A 115 1.58 5.90 -7.91
N SER A 116 2.71 6.30 -7.31
CA SER A 116 2.78 6.96 -6.01
C SER A 116 3.25 8.39 -6.22
N ILE A 117 2.42 9.38 -5.88
CA ILE A 117 2.61 10.79 -6.23
C ILE A 117 2.73 11.62 -4.96
N LEU A 118 3.78 12.45 -4.89
CA LEU A 118 3.93 13.51 -3.91
C LEU A 118 3.61 14.85 -4.57
N THR A 119 2.77 15.66 -3.93
CA THR A 119 2.55 17.06 -4.29
C THR A 119 2.99 17.97 -3.16
N ILE A 120 3.79 18.99 -3.47
CA ILE A 120 4.24 20.03 -2.54
C ILE A 120 3.67 21.36 -3.01
N GLY A 121 2.78 21.95 -2.22
CA GLY A 121 2.20 23.28 -2.46
C GLY A 121 1.52 23.45 -3.81
N LYS A 122 1.01 24.64 -4.03
CA LYS A 122 0.26 25.02 -5.23
C LYS A 122 1.17 25.30 -6.44
N ASP A 123 0.63 25.15 -7.63
CA ASP A 123 1.28 25.56 -8.88
C ASP A 123 0.87 26.98 -9.25
N ASN A 124 1.80 27.94 -9.08
CA ASN A 124 1.51 29.37 -9.33
C ASN A 124 0.20 29.86 -8.66
N GLY A 125 -0.05 29.39 -7.42
CA GLY A 125 -1.23 29.74 -6.64
C GLY A 125 -2.48 28.89 -6.94
N ASN A 126 -2.43 27.97 -7.93
CA ASN A 126 -3.52 27.08 -8.29
C ASN A 126 -3.35 25.68 -7.71
N SER A 127 -4.44 25.06 -7.31
CA SER A 127 -4.48 23.65 -6.93
C SER A 127 -4.10 22.76 -8.12
N ARG A 128 -3.49 21.62 -7.86
CA ARG A 128 -3.05 20.66 -8.88
C ARG A 128 -4.15 19.68 -9.19
N ARG A 129 -4.24 19.27 -10.44
CA ARG A 129 -5.16 18.23 -10.89
C ARG A 129 -4.37 16.96 -11.20
N ILE A 130 -4.60 15.93 -10.41
CA ILE A 130 -3.93 14.63 -10.53
C ILE A 130 -4.91 13.65 -11.17
N SER A 131 -4.50 13.07 -12.29
CA SER A 131 -5.28 12.00 -12.95
C SER A 131 -5.18 10.71 -12.15
N ILE A 132 -6.32 10.14 -11.81
CA ILE A 132 -6.42 8.84 -11.13
C ILE A 132 -6.74 7.79 -12.19
N THR A 133 -5.92 6.75 -12.26
CA THR A 133 -6.07 5.66 -13.24
C THR A 133 -6.25 4.32 -12.54
N ALA A 134 -7.03 3.41 -13.15
CA ALA A 134 -7.36 2.12 -12.57
C ALA A 134 -6.38 0.99 -12.93
N ASP A 135 -5.59 1.17 -13.99
CA ASP A 135 -4.74 0.12 -14.53
C ASP A 135 -3.59 0.68 -15.37
N GLU A 136 -2.70 -0.21 -15.87
CA GLU A 136 -1.55 0.14 -16.73
C GLU A 136 -1.93 0.75 -18.08
N THR A 137 -3.14 0.49 -18.56
CA THR A 137 -3.61 1.08 -19.81
C THR A 137 -4.00 2.55 -19.64
N ASN A 138 -3.77 3.09 -18.44
CA ASN A 138 -4.15 4.45 -18.03
C ASN A 138 -5.64 4.71 -18.20
N THR A 139 -6.48 3.69 -17.94
CA THR A 139 -7.93 3.88 -17.88
C THR A 139 -8.25 4.92 -16.82
N LEU A 140 -8.66 6.10 -17.29
CA LEU A 140 -8.95 7.24 -16.42
C LEU A 140 -10.18 6.96 -15.56
N VAL A 141 -10.02 7.02 -14.25
CA VAL A 141 -11.11 6.94 -13.26
C VAL A 141 -11.69 8.32 -13.00
N GLY A 142 -10.83 9.31 -12.92
CA GLY A 142 -11.21 10.70 -12.67
C GLY A 142 -10.00 11.57 -12.39
N THR A 143 -10.28 12.77 -11.92
CA THR A 143 -9.26 13.77 -11.56
C THR A 143 -9.49 14.23 -10.14
N LEU A 144 -8.46 14.15 -9.30
CA LEU A 144 -8.44 14.67 -7.94
C LEU A 144 -7.71 16.02 -7.93
N THR A 145 -8.34 17.03 -7.31
CA THR A 145 -7.76 18.36 -7.14
C THR A 145 -7.15 18.47 -5.75
N VAL A 146 -5.85 18.76 -5.66
CA VAL A 146 -5.10 18.82 -4.39
C VAL A 146 -4.14 20.00 -4.37
N ASP A 147 -3.82 20.50 -3.18
CA ASP A 147 -2.78 21.50 -2.99
C ASP A 147 -1.45 20.81 -2.66
N GLU A 148 -1.45 19.92 -1.69
CA GLU A 148 -0.30 19.14 -1.26
C GLU A 148 -0.75 17.82 -0.64
N GLY A 149 0.15 16.86 -0.54
CA GLY A 149 -0.09 15.55 0.05
C GLY A 149 0.42 14.41 -0.81
N TYR A 150 0.02 13.20 -0.47
CA TYR A 150 0.49 11.98 -1.09
C TYR A 150 -0.66 11.16 -1.62
N ILE A 151 -0.49 10.63 -2.82
CA ILE A 151 -1.47 9.80 -3.50
C ILE A 151 -0.77 8.50 -3.86
N ALA A 152 -1.32 7.36 -3.46
CA ALA A 152 -0.82 6.05 -3.87
C ALA A 152 -1.97 5.20 -4.39
N THR A 153 -1.73 4.44 -5.45
CA THR A 153 -2.72 3.56 -6.06
C THR A 153 -2.23 2.12 -6.08
N SER A 154 -3.01 1.24 -5.48
CA SER A 154 -2.86 -0.21 -5.58
C SER A 154 -3.84 -0.78 -6.60
N ASN A 155 -3.34 -1.63 -7.51
CA ASN A 155 -4.16 -2.33 -8.50
C ASN A 155 -3.55 -3.70 -8.82
N GLY A 156 -4.37 -4.62 -9.31
CA GLY A 156 -3.94 -5.97 -9.67
C GLY A 156 -3.40 -6.12 -11.09
N ALA A 157 -3.44 -5.08 -11.92
CA ALA A 157 -3.12 -5.19 -13.33
C ALA A 157 -1.61 -5.18 -13.61
N ASN A 158 -0.84 -4.50 -12.75
CA ASN A 158 0.56 -4.18 -13.00
C ASN A 158 1.52 -5.36 -12.76
N ARG A 159 1.13 -6.29 -11.89
CA ARG A 159 1.99 -7.42 -11.55
C ARG A 159 1.15 -8.64 -11.19
N TYR A 160 1.20 -9.66 -11.99
CA TYR A 160 0.46 -10.90 -11.78
C TYR A 160 1.24 -12.10 -12.34
N VAL A 161 0.84 -13.28 -11.94
CA VAL A 161 1.23 -14.55 -12.57
C VAL A 161 -0.01 -15.19 -13.18
N GLU A 162 0.17 -15.96 -14.26
CA GLU A 162 -0.94 -16.62 -14.94
C GLU A 162 -0.77 -18.14 -14.89
N HIS A 163 -1.82 -18.83 -14.38
CA HIS A 163 -1.88 -20.28 -14.35
C HIS A 163 -3.22 -20.75 -14.92
N ASN A 164 -3.17 -21.62 -15.92
CA ASN A 164 -4.37 -22.18 -16.55
C ASN A 164 -5.41 -21.12 -17.01
N GLY A 165 -4.91 -19.98 -17.53
CA GLY A 165 -5.76 -18.87 -17.99
C GLY A 165 -6.36 -18.01 -16.87
N LYS A 166 -6.04 -18.28 -15.60
CA LYS A 166 -6.42 -17.44 -14.46
C LYS A 166 -5.24 -16.56 -14.03
N LYS A 167 -5.51 -15.25 -13.86
CA LYS A 167 -4.54 -14.29 -13.34
C LYS A 167 -4.59 -14.26 -11.82
N TYR A 168 -3.42 -14.25 -11.21
CA TYR A 168 -3.19 -14.15 -9.78
C TYR A 168 -2.36 -12.90 -9.53
N ILE A 169 -2.96 -11.87 -8.97
CA ILE A 169 -2.36 -10.57 -8.74
C ILE A 169 -1.37 -10.61 -7.57
N HIS A 170 -0.41 -9.68 -7.56
CA HIS A 170 0.64 -9.66 -6.53
C HIS A 170 0.19 -9.15 -5.15
N ILE A 171 -1.01 -8.62 -5.03
CA ILE A 171 -1.57 -8.18 -3.75
C ILE A 171 -2.13 -9.41 -3.04
N ILE A 172 -1.47 -9.84 -1.98
CA ILE A 172 -1.83 -11.02 -1.19
C ILE A 172 -2.78 -10.64 -0.06
N ASP A 173 -3.83 -11.43 0.12
CA ASP A 173 -4.62 -11.43 1.34
C ASP A 173 -3.87 -12.24 2.43
N PRO A 174 -3.40 -11.58 3.50
CA PRO A 174 -2.64 -12.23 4.55
C PRO A 174 -3.41 -13.36 5.25
N SER A 175 -4.73 -13.28 5.30
CA SER A 175 -5.57 -14.29 5.96
C SER A 175 -5.62 -15.62 5.22
N THR A 176 -5.42 -15.58 3.90
CA THR A 176 -5.53 -16.76 3.02
C THR A 176 -4.21 -17.20 2.40
N ALA A 177 -3.20 -16.31 2.35
CA ALA A 177 -1.96 -16.40 1.56
C ALA A 177 -2.21 -16.48 0.03
N TYR A 178 -3.42 -16.19 -0.42
CA TYR A 178 -3.76 -16.09 -1.84
C TYR A 178 -3.90 -14.65 -2.27
N PRO A 179 -3.79 -14.35 -3.57
CA PRO A 179 -4.15 -13.06 -4.12
C PRO A 179 -5.52 -12.58 -3.68
N ALA A 180 -5.62 -11.31 -3.30
CA ALA A 180 -6.87 -10.71 -2.84
C ALA A 180 -7.95 -10.76 -3.93
N ASP A 181 -9.17 -11.06 -3.54
CA ASP A 181 -10.36 -11.12 -4.39
C ASP A 181 -11.53 -10.38 -3.71
N SER A 182 -11.33 -9.10 -3.50
CA SER A 182 -12.25 -8.21 -2.75
C SER A 182 -13.29 -7.51 -3.63
N GLY A 183 -13.30 -7.78 -4.94
CA GLY A 183 -14.16 -7.08 -5.90
C GLY A 183 -13.63 -5.70 -6.32
N ILE A 184 -12.47 -5.29 -5.80
CA ILE A 184 -11.82 -4.01 -6.12
C ILE A 184 -10.86 -4.18 -7.30
N LYS A 185 -10.96 -3.31 -8.30
CA LYS A 185 -10.04 -3.20 -9.43
C LYS A 185 -8.83 -2.35 -9.09
N SER A 186 -9.06 -1.20 -8.44
CA SER A 186 -8.01 -0.31 -7.94
C SER A 186 -8.47 0.43 -6.70
N CYS A 187 -7.53 0.73 -5.81
CA CYS A 187 -7.73 1.58 -4.65
C CYS A 187 -6.67 2.66 -4.61
N THR A 188 -7.10 3.91 -4.69
CA THR A 188 -6.25 5.09 -4.53
C THR A 188 -6.48 5.68 -3.14
N VAL A 189 -5.40 5.98 -2.44
CA VAL A 189 -5.44 6.63 -1.12
C VAL A 189 -4.70 7.96 -1.18
N TYR A 190 -5.32 8.99 -0.61
CA TYR A 190 -4.76 10.31 -0.41
C TYR A 190 -4.62 10.60 1.08
N SER A 191 -3.44 11.03 1.51
CA SER A 191 -3.18 11.40 2.90
C SER A 191 -2.04 12.41 3.05
N ALA A 192 -1.74 12.79 4.30
CA ALA A 192 -0.62 13.66 4.66
C ALA A 192 0.72 12.90 4.81
N SER A 193 0.77 11.58 4.56
CA SER A 193 1.99 10.75 4.64
C SER A 193 2.05 9.77 3.48
N GLY A 194 3.20 9.71 2.82
CA GLY A 194 3.44 8.75 1.74
C GLY A 194 3.34 7.31 2.22
N LEU A 195 3.92 7.00 3.38
CA LEU A 195 3.83 5.68 3.99
C LEU A 195 2.37 5.26 4.24
N ILE A 196 1.54 6.16 4.79
CA ILE A 196 0.12 5.89 5.04
C ILE A 196 -0.62 5.65 3.73
N SER A 197 -0.40 6.49 2.71
CA SER A 197 -1.06 6.33 1.42
C SER A 197 -0.69 5.01 0.74
N ASP A 198 0.60 4.64 0.72
CA ASP A 198 1.09 3.40 0.07
C ASP A 198 0.54 2.16 0.81
N ALA A 199 0.68 2.08 2.13
CA ALA A 199 0.22 0.97 2.94
C ALA A 199 -1.30 0.80 2.92
N LEU A 200 -2.05 1.90 3.11
CA LEU A 200 -3.51 1.83 3.15
C LEU A 200 -4.13 1.57 1.77
N SER A 201 -3.51 1.97 0.67
CA SER A 201 -4.00 1.61 -0.66
C SER A 201 -4.02 0.09 -0.85
N THR A 202 -3.01 -0.61 -0.32
CA THR A 202 -2.94 -2.08 -0.32
C THR A 202 -3.89 -2.69 0.70
N ALA A 203 -3.94 -2.18 1.93
CA ALA A 203 -4.86 -2.65 2.95
C ALA A 203 -6.31 -2.58 2.50
N PHE A 204 -6.74 -1.44 1.96
CA PHE A 204 -8.12 -1.20 1.51
C PHE A 204 -8.47 -2.08 0.30
N PHE A 205 -7.50 -2.30 -0.60
CA PHE A 205 -7.67 -3.26 -1.68
C PHE A 205 -7.96 -4.67 -1.16
N VAL A 206 -7.26 -5.11 -0.11
CA VAL A 206 -7.46 -6.42 0.53
C VAL A 206 -8.78 -6.48 1.32
N MET A 207 -9.06 -5.45 2.12
CA MET A 207 -10.24 -5.39 3.01
C MET A 207 -11.56 -5.36 2.25
N GLY A 208 -11.57 -4.81 1.05
CA GLY A 208 -12.81 -4.50 0.32
C GLY A 208 -13.47 -3.22 0.83
N GLU A 209 -14.49 -2.79 0.12
CA GLU A 209 -15.10 -1.48 0.33
C GLU A 209 -15.80 -1.32 1.69
N GLU A 210 -16.53 -2.32 2.15
CA GLU A 210 -17.30 -2.25 3.41
C GLU A 210 -16.36 -2.00 4.60
N LYS A 211 -15.32 -2.84 4.73
CA LYS A 211 -14.33 -2.67 5.82
C LYS A 211 -13.50 -1.39 5.66
N THR A 212 -13.27 -0.94 4.41
CA THR A 212 -12.59 0.34 4.16
C THR A 212 -13.42 1.51 4.68
N ALA A 213 -14.74 1.50 4.46
CA ALA A 213 -15.65 2.51 5.01
C ALA A 213 -15.67 2.49 6.55
N GLU A 214 -15.75 1.31 7.17
CA GLU A 214 -15.65 1.17 8.62
C GLU A 214 -14.32 1.71 9.17
N PHE A 215 -13.20 1.42 8.49
CA PHE A 215 -11.89 1.96 8.86
C PHE A 215 -11.86 3.48 8.76
N TYR A 216 -12.39 4.03 7.67
CA TYR A 216 -12.47 5.47 7.43
C TYR A 216 -13.27 6.17 8.53
N GLU A 217 -14.47 5.68 8.84
CA GLU A 217 -15.31 6.23 9.91
C GLU A 217 -14.60 6.21 11.28
N LYS A 218 -13.84 5.16 11.54
CA LYS A 218 -13.18 4.98 12.83
C LYS A 218 -11.92 5.81 13.01
N TYR A 219 -11.10 5.94 11.97
CA TYR A 219 -9.76 6.51 12.11
C TYR A 219 -9.58 7.84 11.38
N ASN A 220 -10.23 8.04 10.26
CA ASN A 220 -10.20 9.27 9.44
C ASN A 220 -8.78 9.83 9.22
N ILE A 221 -7.82 8.96 8.88
CA ILE A 221 -6.40 9.32 8.68
C ILE A 221 -5.98 9.40 7.22
N ALA A 222 -6.87 9.01 6.30
CA ALA A 222 -6.64 9.02 4.87
C ALA A 222 -7.96 9.02 4.12
N GLU A 223 -7.98 9.61 2.93
CA GLU A 223 -9.09 9.58 2.00
C GLU A 223 -8.90 8.49 0.96
N TYR A 224 -9.99 7.99 0.36
CA TYR A 224 -9.90 6.92 -0.63
C TYR A 224 -10.77 7.13 -1.87
N ILE A 225 -10.34 6.54 -2.97
CA ILE A 225 -11.10 6.36 -4.21
C ILE A 225 -11.00 4.88 -4.58
N ILE A 226 -12.12 4.17 -4.54
CA ILE A 226 -12.20 2.75 -4.89
C ILE A 226 -12.87 2.61 -6.25
N THR A 227 -12.23 1.91 -7.17
CA THR A 227 -12.84 1.47 -8.43
C THR A 227 -13.14 -0.02 -8.33
N ARG A 228 -14.40 -0.41 -8.55
CA ARG A 228 -14.81 -1.81 -8.56
C ARG A 228 -14.56 -2.48 -9.90
N ASN A 229 -14.65 -3.81 -9.95
CA ASN A 229 -14.44 -4.57 -11.18
C ASN A 229 -15.48 -4.25 -12.26
N ASP A 230 -16.66 -3.76 -11.89
CA ASP A 230 -17.71 -3.30 -12.83
C ASP A 230 -17.49 -1.87 -13.34
N GLY A 231 -16.43 -1.19 -12.88
CA GLY A 231 -16.08 0.17 -13.24
C GLY A 231 -16.76 1.26 -12.40
N THR A 232 -17.62 0.91 -11.46
CA THR A 232 -18.22 1.88 -10.55
C THR A 232 -17.18 2.42 -9.55
N VAL A 233 -17.36 3.66 -9.09
CA VAL A 233 -16.39 4.38 -8.25
C VAL A 233 -17.06 4.80 -6.94
N SER A 234 -16.38 4.56 -5.83
CA SER A 234 -16.68 5.13 -4.51
C SER A 234 -15.59 6.10 -4.09
N VAL A 235 -15.97 7.17 -3.44
CA VAL A 235 -15.06 8.24 -2.97
C VAL A 235 -15.43 8.58 -1.54
N SER A 236 -14.44 8.72 -0.67
CA SER A 236 -14.65 9.17 0.71
C SER A 236 -15.11 10.63 0.77
N ASP A 237 -15.83 10.97 1.83
CA ASP A 237 -16.51 12.26 1.96
C ASP A 237 -15.53 13.44 1.95
N GLY A 238 -14.34 13.29 2.55
CA GLY A 238 -13.38 14.37 2.69
C GLY A 238 -12.79 14.90 1.37
N ILE A 239 -12.85 14.12 0.28
CA ILE A 239 -12.37 14.52 -1.06
C ILE A 239 -13.46 14.47 -2.13
N SER A 240 -14.71 14.19 -1.77
CA SER A 240 -15.79 14.03 -2.74
C SER A 240 -16.06 15.27 -3.58
N ALA A 241 -15.87 16.46 -3.02
CA ALA A 241 -16.00 17.75 -3.71
C ALA A 241 -14.80 18.06 -4.65
N ASP A 242 -13.64 17.49 -4.37
CA ASP A 242 -12.38 17.72 -5.10
C ASP A 242 -12.12 16.65 -6.16
N PHE A 243 -12.91 15.57 -6.16
CA PHE A 243 -12.84 14.50 -7.15
C PHE A 243 -13.91 14.66 -8.23
N LYS A 244 -13.45 14.61 -9.50
CA LYS A 244 -14.33 14.61 -10.66
C LYS A 244 -14.14 13.31 -11.42
N ALA A 245 -15.16 12.45 -11.43
CA ALA A 245 -15.18 11.22 -12.22
C ALA A 245 -15.07 11.52 -13.74
N SER A 246 -14.46 10.58 -14.48
CA SER A 246 -14.25 10.66 -15.93
C SER A 246 -15.54 10.48 -16.73
#